data_03ecdde5dc7e310523a2713809917ed3
#
_entry.id   03ecdde5dc7e310523a2713809917ed3
#
_cell.length_a   1.000
_cell.length_b   1.000
_cell.length_c   1.000
_cell.angle_alpha   90.00
_cell.angle_beta   90.00
_cell.angle_gamma   90.00
#
_symmetry.space_group_name_H-M   'P 1'
#
loop_
_entity.id
_entity.type
_entity.pdbx_description
1 polymer ?
#
loop_
_entity_poly.entity_id
_entity_poly.type
_entity_poly.pdbx_seq_one_letter_code
_entity_poly.pdbx_strand_id
1 'polypeptide(L)' 'MMEYEVLVESINPCGGESRAKKEFFEIEAESPEDYVTKNAQYPVLDTGKNSAGDTVITTGNGKGILVRYTFTA' A
#
# COMPACT_ATOMS: atom_id res chain seq x y z
N MET A 1 0.36 -18.60 7.34
CA MET A 1 0.06 -17.36 6.57
C MET A 1 -1.31 -16.84 6.92
N MET A 2 -1.48 -15.54 6.88
CA MET A 2 -2.76 -14.90 7.16
C MET A 2 -3.36 -14.34 5.88
N GLU A 3 -4.68 -14.32 5.83
CA GLU A 3 -5.40 -13.70 4.72
C GLU A 3 -5.64 -12.23 5.04
N TYR A 4 -5.39 -11.38 4.05
CA TYR A 4 -5.61 -9.94 4.15
C TYR A 4 -6.39 -9.44 2.96
N GLU A 5 -7.22 -8.44 3.21
CA GLU A 5 -7.74 -7.60 2.14
C GLU A 5 -6.80 -6.43 1.99
N VAL A 6 -6.35 -6.18 0.78
CA VAL A 6 -5.39 -5.12 0.49
C VAL A 6 -6.02 -4.09 -0.43
N LEU A 7 -6.04 -2.86 0.03
CA LEU A 7 -6.38 -1.72 -0.83
C LEU A 7 -5.07 -1.08 -1.28
N VAL A 8 -4.85 -1.09 -2.58
CA VAL A 8 -3.67 -0.46 -3.19
C VAL A 8 -4.09 0.84 -3.83
N GLU A 9 -3.53 1.93 -3.34
CA GLU A 9 -3.81 3.27 -3.87
C GLU A 9 -2.55 3.80 -4.54
N SER A 10 -2.62 4.06 -5.84
CA SER A 10 -1.52 4.65 -6.60
C SER A 10 -1.79 6.13 -6.77
N ILE A 11 -0.89 6.97 -6.26
CA ILE A 11 -1.02 8.41 -6.30
C ILE A 11 0.08 8.98 -7.19
N ASN A 12 -0.32 9.69 -8.24
CA ASN A 12 0.61 10.35 -9.13
C ASN A 12 0.43 11.86 -8.98
N PRO A 13 1.44 12.58 -8.49
CA PRO A 13 1.30 14.01 -8.24
C PRO A 13 1.07 14.83 -9.53
N CYS A 14 1.57 14.34 -10.66
CA CYS A 14 1.35 15.02 -11.94
C CYS A 14 -0.08 14.86 -12.46
N GLY A 15 -0.80 13.86 -11.98
CA GLY A 15 -2.17 13.60 -12.37
C GLY A 15 -3.23 14.18 -11.44
N GLY A 16 -2.82 14.64 -10.27
CA GLY A 16 -3.73 15.11 -9.23
C GLY A 16 -4.52 13.98 -8.58
N GLU A 17 -5.35 14.33 -7.62
CA GLU A 17 -6.13 13.36 -6.85
C GLU A 17 -7.14 12.60 -7.68
N SER A 18 -7.70 13.24 -8.71
CA SER A 18 -8.70 12.62 -9.56
C SER A 18 -8.14 11.45 -10.37
N ARG A 19 -6.83 11.28 -10.42
CA ARG A 19 -6.19 10.21 -11.16
C ARG A 19 -5.60 9.11 -10.27
N ALA A 20 -5.85 9.17 -8.99
CA ALA A 20 -5.45 8.11 -8.08
C ALA A 20 -6.19 6.82 -8.45
N LYS A 21 -5.46 5.73 -8.62
CA LYS A 21 -6.05 4.42 -8.87
C LYS A 21 -6.19 3.68 -7.56
N LYS A 22 -7.32 3.00 -7.39
CA LYS A 22 -7.56 2.15 -6.24
C LYS A 22 -7.89 0.75 -6.73
N GLU A 23 -7.19 -0.23 -6.20
CA GLU A 23 -7.43 -1.62 -6.52
C GLU A 23 -7.56 -2.41 -5.23
N PHE A 24 -8.45 -3.37 -5.23
CA PHE A 24 -8.73 -4.20 -4.06
C PHE A 24 -8.35 -5.64 -4.37
N PHE A 25 -7.58 -6.26 -3.48
CA PHE A 25 -7.17 -7.66 -3.63
C PHE A 25 -7.36 -8.42 -2.34
N GLU A 26 -7.57 -9.73 -2.46
CA GLU A 26 -7.43 -10.65 -1.35
C GLU A 26 -6.10 -11.38 -1.53
N ILE A 27 -5.29 -11.41 -0.47
CA ILE A 27 -3.96 -12.02 -0.53
C ILE A 27 -3.70 -12.85 0.72
N GLU A 28 -2.71 -13.75 0.62
CA GLU A 28 -2.15 -14.45 1.76
C GLU A 28 -0.70 -14.03 1.92
N ALA A 29 -0.30 -13.68 3.13
CA ALA A 29 1.07 -13.31 3.44
C ALA A 29 1.37 -13.58 4.92
N GLU A 30 2.64 -13.69 5.25
CA GLU A 30 3.05 -13.84 6.64
C GLU A 30 2.84 -12.55 7.42
N SER A 31 3.07 -11.42 6.76
CA SER A 31 2.84 -10.10 7.33
C SER A 31 2.62 -9.09 6.22
N PRO A 32 2.00 -7.93 6.51
CA PRO A 32 1.88 -6.87 5.53
C PRO A 32 3.23 -6.41 4.98
N GLU A 33 4.22 -6.27 5.84
CA GLU A 33 5.57 -5.84 5.44
C GLU A 33 6.21 -6.86 4.49
N ASP A 34 6.02 -8.14 4.75
CA ASP A 34 6.55 -9.20 3.90
C ASP A 34 5.97 -9.12 2.49
N TYR A 35 4.65 -8.94 2.40
CA TYR A 35 3.98 -8.79 1.12
C TYR A 35 4.50 -7.58 0.34
N VAL A 36 4.62 -6.45 1.00
CA VAL A 36 5.10 -5.22 0.35
C VAL A 36 6.55 -5.38 -0.10
N THR A 37 7.39 -5.98 0.72
CA THR A 37 8.80 -6.21 0.38
C THR A 37 8.94 -7.06 -0.88
N LYS A 38 8.07 -8.06 -1.05
CA LYS A 38 8.14 -8.98 -2.19
C LYS A 38 7.47 -8.45 -3.45
N ASN A 39 6.47 -7.58 -3.31
CA ASN A 39 5.62 -7.20 -4.42
C ASN A 39 5.68 -5.72 -4.79
N ALA A 40 6.14 -4.85 -3.89
CA ALA A 40 6.20 -3.43 -4.17
C ALA A 40 7.32 -3.10 -5.16
N GLN A 41 7.01 -2.21 -6.08
CA GLN A 41 7.97 -1.74 -7.07
C GLN A 41 8.93 -0.71 -6.47
N TYR A 42 8.51 -0.01 -5.42
CA TYR A 42 9.26 1.08 -4.82
C TYR A 42 9.59 0.79 -3.36
N PRO A 43 10.63 1.44 -2.81
CA PRO A 43 10.98 1.23 -1.40
C PRO A 43 9.91 1.76 -0.46
N VAL A 44 9.87 1.16 0.73
CA VAL A 44 8.95 1.58 1.78
C VAL A 44 9.42 2.93 2.34
N LEU A 45 8.53 3.90 2.36
CA LEU A 45 8.78 5.23 2.92
C LEU A 45 8.23 5.39 4.33
N ASP A 46 7.09 4.73 4.60
CA ASP A 46 6.43 4.87 5.89
C ASP A 46 5.59 3.63 6.19
N THR A 47 5.48 3.31 7.46
CA THR A 47 4.66 2.20 7.94
C THR A 47 3.94 2.66 9.19
N GLY A 48 2.64 2.42 9.25
CA GLY A 48 1.85 2.82 10.41
C GLY A 48 0.50 2.15 10.41
N LYS A 49 -0.39 2.67 11.22
CA LYS A 49 -1.78 2.20 11.29
C LYS A 49 -2.72 3.39 11.15
N ASN A 50 -3.86 3.15 10.51
CA ASN A 50 -4.89 4.17 10.42
C ASN A 50 -5.79 4.13 11.68
N SER A 51 -6.80 4.99 11.72
CA SER A 51 -7.71 5.08 12.86
C SER A 51 -8.54 3.81 13.08
N ALA A 52 -8.70 3.00 12.05
CA ALA A 52 -9.43 1.73 12.15
C ALA A 52 -8.54 0.57 12.62
N GLY A 53 -7.24 0.80 12.79
CA GLY A 53 -6.30 -0.22 13.20
C GLY A 53 -5.71 -1.04 12.06
N ASP A 54 -6.01 -0.69 10.83
CA ASP A 54 -5.45 -1.37 9.67
C ASP A 54 -4.00 -0.95 9.45
N THR A 55 -3.17 -1.88 8.99
CA THR A 55 -1.79 -1.59 8.68
C THR A 55 -1.69 -0.84 7.35
N VAL A 56 -1.03 0.31 7.36
CA VAL A 56 -0.84 1.14 6.16
C VAL A 56 0.65 1.25 5.88
N ILE A 57 1.05 0.81 4.69
CA ILE A 57 2.44 0.90 4.26
C ILE A 57 2.49 1.77 3.01
N THR A 58 3.26 2.84 3.07
CA THR A 58 3.43 3.77 1.97
C THR A 58 4.78 3.53 1.30
N THR A 59 4.77 3.35 0.01
CA THR A 59 5.97 3.22 -0.81
C THR A 59 6.03 4.36 -1.81
N GLY A 60 7.21 4.60 -2.35
CA GLY A 60 7.36 5.65 -3.35
C GLY A 60 8.73 5.67 -3.96
N ASN A 61 8.86 6.40 -5.09
CA ASN A 61 10.10 6.49 -5.82
C ASN A 61 10.99 7.69 -5.42
N GLY A 62 10.58 8.46 -4.41
CA GLY A 62 11.28 9.67 -4.00
C GLY A 62 11.09 10.85 -4.95
N LYS A 63 10.30 10.69 -6.00
CA LYS A 63 10.06 11.73 -7.01
C LYS A 63 8.57 12.09 -7.13
N GLY A 64 7.81 11.76 -6.11
CA GLY A 64 6.41 12.13 -6.04
C GLY A 64 5.41 11.01 -6.33
N ILE A 65 5.82 9.90 -6.90
CA ILE A 65 4.93 8.75 -7.08
C ILE A 65 4.84 7.99 -5.77
N LEU A 66 3.61 7.80 -5.29
CA LEU A 66 3.34 7.09 -4.04
C LEU A 66 2.40 5.92 -4.32
N VAL A 67 2.65 4.81 -3.67
CA VAL A 67 1.74 3.66 -3.66
C VAL A 67 1.50 3.28 -2.22
N ARG A 68 0.25 3.36 -1.81
CA ARG A 68 -0.15 3.07 -0.43
C ARG A 68 -0.88 1.73 -0.38
N TYR A 69 -0.46 0.90 0.55
CA TYR A 69 -1.07 -0.41 0.79
C TYR A 69 -1.78 -0.37 2.14
N THR A 70 -3.06 -0.63 2.16
CA THR A 70 -3.84 -0.74 3.40
C THR A 70 -4.27 -2.18 3.56
N PHE A 71 -3.85 -2.80 4.67
CA PHE A 71 -4.11 -4.21 4.93
C PHE A 71 -5.16 -4.37 6.02
N THR A 72 -6.24 -5.03 5.70
CA THR A 72 -7.30 -5.37 6.62
C THR A 72 -7.32 -6.89 6.83
N ALA A 73 -7.23 -7.30 8.07
CA ALA A 73 -7.23 -8.73 8.42
C ALA A 73 -8.64 -9.31 8.45
#